data_9e85186d22b68f38e3eeaf0d9daea36f
#
_entry.id   9e85186d22b68f38e3eeaf0d9daea36f
#
_cell.length_a   1.000
_cell.length_b   1.000
_cell.length_c   1.000
_cell.angle_alpha   90.00
_cell.angle_beta   90.00
_cell.angle_gamma   90.00
#
_symmetry.space_group_name_H-M   'P 1'
#
loop_
_entity.id
_entity.type
_entity.pdbx_description
1 polymer ?
#
loop_
_entity_poly.entity_id
_entity_poly.type
_entity_poly.pdbx_seq_one_letter_code
_entity_poly.pdbx_strand_id
1 'polypeptide(L)'
;LDSALTSSKNKPFLYTQGQAILTRTWIPIQDAPSNRITYSADLKVPSDLMAVMSASNPKQKNDQGLYHFEMNQPIPCYLIALAVGDLVYGDLGNKTGVYCEPELLKASMHEFEDLPHMMNAAEKLYGEYAWEQYDLLVLPYSFPFGGMENPRLTFVNPTLLAGDRSLVSVIAHELAHSWSGNLVTNETWNDFWLNEGFTVYFENRIMEE
;
A
#
# COMPACT_ATOMS: atom_id res chain seq x y z
N LEU A 1 -2.08 -9.59 -14.73
CA LEU A 1 -1.33 -10.84 -14.67
C LEU A 1 -2.26 -12.01 -14.91
N ASP A 2 -1.77 -12.98 -15.70
CA ASP A 2 -2.42 -14.28 -15.82
C ASP A 2 -2.36 -15.05 -14.49
N SER A 3 -3.32 -15.95 -14.26
CA SER A 3 -3.37 -16.77 -13.04
C SER A 3 -2.10 -17.61 -12.81
N ALA A 4 -1.39 -17.99 -13.85
CA ALA A 4 -0.12 -18.73 -13.75
C ALA A 4 1.00 -17.94 -13.06
N LEU A 5 0.88 -16.60 -12.98
CA LEU A 5 1.85 -15.68 -12.40
C LEU A 5 1.46 -15.21 -10.99
N THR A 6 0.38 -15.73 -10.44
CA THR A 6 -0.11 -15.42 -9.08
C THR A 6 0.26 -16.53 -8.11
N SER A 7 0.22 -16.27 -6.81
CA SER A 7 0.61 -17.25 -5.78
C SER A 7 -0.37 -18.42 -5.73
N SER A 8 -1.67 -18.14 -5.87
CA SER A 8 -2.71 -19.18 -5.90
C SER A 8 -2.72 -19.97 -7.21
N LYS A 9 -2.16 -19.41 -8.30
CA LYS A 9 -2.21 -19.94 -9.69
C LYS A 9 -3.62 -20.27 -10.19
N ASN A 10 -4.64 -19.71 -9.54
CA ASN A 10 -6.04 -20.00 -9.81
C ASN A 10 -6.78 -18.84 -10.48
N LYS A 11 -6.42 -17.59 -10.11
CA LYS A 11 -7.13 -16.39 -10.55
C LYS A 11 -6.18 -15.31 -11.02
N PRO A 12 -6.61 -14.44 -11.93
CA PRO A 12 -5.80 -13.34 -12.43
C PRO A 12 -5.60 -12.26 -11.34
N PHE A 13 -4.56 -11.46 -11.51
CA PHE A 13 -4.27 -10.32 -10.64
C PHE A 13 -4.00 -9.07 -11.49
N LEU A 14 -4.54 -7.94 -11.06
CA LEU A 14 -4.26 -6.62 -11.63
C LEU A 14 -3.72 -5.73 -10.53
N TYR A 15 -2.70 -4.93 -10.82
CA TYR A 15 -2.27 -3.82 -9.98
C TYR A 15 -1.76 -2.67 -10.85
N THR A 16 -1.75 -1.48 -10.30
CA THR A 16 -1.21 -0.28 -10.93
C THR A 16 0.06 0.16 -10.22
N GLN A 17 0.89 0.94 -10.93
CA GLN A 17 2.07 1.62 -10.36
C GLN A 17 2.08 3.05 -10.90
N GLY A 18 1.90 4.04 -10.01
CA GLY A 18 1.82 5.45 -10.38
C GLY A 18 3.15 6.17 -10.43
N GLN A 19 4.10 5.83 -9.56
CA GLN A 19 5.40 6.49 -9.47
C GLN A 19 6.28 6.15 -10.69
N ALA A 20 6.96 7.09 -11.32
CA ALA A 20 6.95 8.52 -11.00
C ALA A 20 5.80 9.27 -11.73
N ILE A 21 5.53 8.96 -13.00
CA ILE A 21 4.59 9.65 -13.90
C ILE A 21 3.71 8.66 -14.68
N LEU A 22 3.40 7.51 -14.08
CA LEU A 22 2.66 6.43 -14.75
C LEU A 22 1.15 6.49 -14.50
N THR A 23 0.68 7.32 -13.56
CA THR A 23 -0.76 7.50 -13.30
C THR A 23 -1.48 8.00 -14.54
N ARG A 24 -0.85 8.86 -15.34
CA ARG A 24 -1.37 9.37 -16.63
C ARG A 24 -1.60 8.28 -17.67
N THR A 25 -1.06 7.09 -17.49
CA THR A 25 -1.23 6.00 -18.46
C THR A 25 -2.61 5.35 -18.39
N TRP A 26 -3.32 5.54 -17.29
CA TRP A 26 -4.64 4.95 -17.07
C TRP A 26 -5.69 5.94 -16.53
N ILE A 27 -5.28 7.10 -15.98
CA ILE A 27 -6.17 8.19 -15.59
C ILE A 27 -5.72 9.47 -16.32
N PRO A 28 -6.64 10.21 -16.97
CA PRO A 28 -6.33 11.51 -17.57
C PRO A 28 -6.17 12.58 -16.45
N ILE A 29 -4.94 12.80 -16.00
CA ILE A 29 -4.61 13.61 -14.83
C ILE A 29 -3.34 14.45 -15.06
N GLN A 30 -3.22 15.57 -14.35
CA GLN A 30 -1.96 16.31 -14.26
C GLN A 30 -1.01 15.56 -13.31
N ASP A 31 -0.19 14.71 -13.88
CA ASP A 31 0.67 13.76 -13.17
C ASP A 31 1.98 14.42 -12.73
N ALA A 32 1.91 15.18 -11.64
CA ALA A 32 3.03 15.81 -10.95
C ALA A 32 2.88 15.65 -9.44
N PRO A 33 3.97 15.51 -8.68
CA PRO A 33 3.89 15.26 -7.23
C PRO A 33 3.25 16.40 -6.45
N SER A 34 3.33 17.64 -6.94
CA SER A 34 2.67 18.81 -6.34
C SER A 34 1.16 18.83 -6.48
N ASN A 35 0.59 18.07 -7.43
CA ASN A 35 -0.85 17.99 -7.62
C ASN A 35 -1.47 17.00 -6.65
N ARG A 36 -2.18 17.52 -5.66
CA ARG A 36 -2.89 16.73 -4.66
C ARG A 36 -4.39 16.74 -4.94
N ILE A 37 -4.98 15.58 -4.89
CA ILE A 37 -6.41 15.39 -5.16
C ILE A 37 -7.06 14.48 -4.11
N THR A 38 -8.33 14.68 -3.90
CA THR A 38 -9.25 13.70 -3.32
C THR A 38 -9.92 12.96 -4.47
N TYR A 39 -10.40 11.74 -4.23
CA TYR A 39 -11.13 11.01 -5.27
C TYR A 39 -12.16 10.05 -4.68
N SER A 40 -13.14 9.70 -5.50
CA SER A 40 -14.01 8.56 -5.31
C SER A 40 -14.00 7.68 -6.57
N ALA A 41 -14.21 6.38 -6.41
CA ALA A 41 -14.25 5.44 -7.52
C ALA A 41 -15.29 4.35 -7.27
N ASP A 42 -16.05 4.03 -8.33
CA ASP A 42 -16.94 2.88 -8.37
C ASP A 42 -16.37 1.84 -9.33
N LEU A 43 -16.13 0.63 -8.83
CA LEU A 43 -15.56 -0.46 -9.60
C LEU A 43 -16.51 -1.65 -9.66
N LYS A 44 -16.56 -2.27 -10.84
CA LYS A 44 -17.20 -3.56 -11.03
C LYS A 44 -16.16 -4.58 -11.51
N VAL A 45 -15.98 -5.63 -10.73
CA VAL A 45 -15.04 -6.72 -11.01
C VAL A 45 -15.79 -8.06 -10.95
N PRO A 46 -15.21 -9.17 -11.43
CA PRO A 46 -15.76 -10.50 -11.18
C PRO A 46 -16.04 -10.72 -9.67
N SER A 47 -17.19 -11.31 -9.35
CA SER A 47 -17.64 -11.45 -7.93
C SER A 47 -16.74 -12.34 -7.08
N ASP A 48 -15.91 -13.16 -7.68
CA ASP A 48 -14.93 -14.01 -7.03
C ASP A 48 -13.58 -13.31 -6.78
N LEU A 49 -13.44 -12.03 -7.19
CA LEU A 49 -12.28 -11.18 -6.94
C LEU A 49 -12.64 -10.02 -6.01
N MET A 50 -11.63 -9.50 -5.32
CA MET A 50 -11.72 -8.28 -4.51
C MET A 50 -10.97 -7.15 -5.19
N ALA A 51 -11.55 -5.96 -5.20
CA ALA A 51 -10.85 -4.73 -5.56
C ALA A 51 -10.45 -3.97 -4.29
N VAL A 52 -9.25 -3.38 -4.29
CA VAL A 52 -8.74 -2.48 -3.25
C VAL A 52 -8.02 -1.29 -3.88
N MET A 53 -8.05 -0.15 -3.22
CA MET A 53 -7.42 1.10 -3.70
C MET A 53 -6.68 1.81 -2.56
N SER A 54 -5.87 2.82 -2.91
CA SER A 54 -5.34 3.80 -1.93
C SER A 54 -6.47 4.69 -1.39
N ALA A 55 -7.43 4.09 -0.70
CA ALA A 55 -8.67 4.68 -0.22
C ALA A 55 -9.25 3.86 0.94
N SER A 56 -10.52 4.10 1.31
CA SER A 56 -11.27 3.21 2.19
C SER A 56 -11.47 1.85 1.53
N ASN A 57 -11.08 0.75 2.19
CA ASN A 57 -11.10 -0.58 1.58
C ASN A 57 -12.06 -1.54 2.28
N PRO A 58 -12.72 -2.45 1.53
CA PRO A 58 -13.55 -3.52 2.09
C PRO A 58 -12.67 -4.61 2.70
N LYS A 59 -13.09 -5.21 3.81
CA LYS A 59 -12.42 -6.35 4.44
C LYS A 59 -12.89 -7.71 3.91
N GLN A 60 -13.92 -7.73 3.07
CA GLN A 60 -14.51 -8.95 2.50
C GLN A 60 -14.91 -8.73 1.04
N LYS A 61 -14.94 -9.82 0.27
CA LYS A 61 -15.43 -9.80 -1.11
C LYS A 61 -16.91 -9.43 -1.14
N ASN A 62 -17.29 -8.69 -2.17
CA ASN A 62 -18.69 -8.37 -2.46
C ASN A 62 -19.26 -9.38 -3.48
N ASP A 63 -20.37 -10.02 -3.14
CA ASP A 63 -21.00 -11.06 -3.96
C ASP A 63 -21.44 -10.58 -5.34
N GLN A 64 -21.60 -9.27 -5.51
CA GLN A 64 -21.94 -8.65 -6.79
C GLN A 64 -20.70 -8.10 -7.53
N GLY A 65 -19.53 -8.13 -6.91
CA GLY A 65 -18.29 -7.55 -7.44
C GLY A 65 -18.33 -6.03 -7.55
N LEU A 66 -19.17 -5.36 -6.77
CA LEU A 66 -19.33 -3.90 -6.77
C LEU A 66 -18.60 -3.30 -5.57
N TYR A 67 -17.70 -2.37 -5.83
CA TYR A 67 -16.89 -1.71 -4.81
C TYR A 67 -16.94 -0.20 -4.99
N HIS A 68 -17.13 0.52 -3.87
CA HIS A 68 -17.07 1.98 -3.80
C HIS A 68 -15.88 2.38 -2.92
N PHE A 69 -15.08 3.33 -3.39
CA PHE A 69 -13.88 3.83 -2.72
C PHE A 69 -13.96 5.33 -2.52
N GLU A 70 -13.50 5.80 -1.36
CA GLU A 70 -13.37 7.21 -1.05
C GLU A 70 -11.99 7.48 -0.46
N MET A 71 -11.31 8.49 -1.01
CA MET A 71 -10.09 9.08 -0.46
C MET A 71 -10.33 10.56 -0.22
N ASN A 72 -10.69 10.88 1.03
CA ASN A 72 -11.09 12.23 1.44
C ASN A 72 -9.87 13.10 1.81
N GLN A 73 -8.73 12.50 2.12
CA GLN A 73 -7.48 13.21 2.32
C GLN A 73 -6.82 13.49 0.96
N PRO A 74 -6.39 14.73 0.67
CA PRO A 74 -5.71 15.02 -0.58
C PRO A 74 -4.36 14.29 -0.67
N ILE A 75 -4.15 13.51 -1.72
CA ILE A 75 -2.92 12.78 -2.00
C ILE A 75 -2.29 13.20 -3.32
N PRO A 76 -0.95 13.12 -3.47
CA PRO A 76 -0.31 13.24 -4.78
C PRO A 76 -0.84 12.20 -5.75
N CYS A 77 -0.98 12.56 -7.03
CA CYS A 77 -1.60 11.67 -8.02
C CYS A 77 -0.84 10.36 -8.22
N TYR A 78 0.49 10.34 -8.06
CA TYR A 78 1.29 9.12 -8.23
C TYR A 78 0.99 8.04 -7.16
N LEU A 79 0.30 8.43 -6.07
CA LEU A 79 -0.12 7.54 -4.99
C LEU A 79 -1.53 6.95 -5.18
N ILE A 80 -2.21 7.26 -6.28
CA ILE A 80 -3.46 6.58 -6.65
C ILE A 80 -3.11 5.16 -7.09
N ALA A 81 -3.56 4.19 -6.31
CA ALA A 81 -3.30 2.79 -6.56
C ALA A 81 -4.60 1.99 -6.64
N LEU A 82 -4.61 1.00 -7.51
CA LEU A 82 -5.67 0.02 -7.69
C LEU A 82 -5.06 -1.37 -7.76
N ALA A 83 -5.67 -2.31 -7.05
CA ALA A 83 -5.41 -3.73 -7.25
C ALA A 83 -6.71 -4.53 -7.26
N VAL A 84 -6.72 -5.61 -8.05
CA VAL A 84 -7.83 -6.56 -8.13
C VAL A 84 -7.25 -7.97 -8.16
N GLY A 85 -7.71 -8.83 -7.26
CA GLY A 85 -7.20 -10.20 -7.17
C GLY A 85 -8.07 -11.09 -6.29
N ASP A 86 -7.66 -12.34 -6.16
CA ASP A 86 -8.24 -13.25 -5.17
C ASP A 86 -7.69 -12.92 -3.79
N LEU A 87 -8.22 -11.85 -3.17
CA LEU A 87 -7.69 -11.30 -1.94
C LEU A 87 -8.51 -11.74 -0.72
N VAL A 88 -7.80 -11.91 0.40
CA VAL A 88 -8.32 -12.02 1.74
C VAL A 88 -7.67 -10.97 2.64
N TYR A 89 -8.31 -10.64 3.75
CA TYR A 89 -7.83 -9.64 4.72
C TYR A 89 -7.46 -10.31 6.04
N GLY A 90 -6.34 -9.90 6.62
CA GLY A 90 -5.90 -10.21 7.98
C GLY A 90 -5.77 -8.93 8.81
N ASP A 91 -6.45 -8.87 9.95
CA ASP A 91 -6.36 -7.75 10.89
C ASP A 91 -5.13 -7.93 11.78
N LEU A 92 -4.22 -6.96 11.79
CA LEU A 92 -3.02 -6.94 12.64
C LEU A 92 -3.22 -6.13 13.94
N GLY A 93 -4.34 -5.39 14.02
CA GLY A 93 -4.65 -4.51 15.15
C GLY A 93 -4.14 -3.08 14.98
N ASN A 94 -4.56 -2.18 15.89
CA ASN A 94 -4.17 -0.77 15.90
C ASN A 94 -4.17 -0.11 14.52
N LYS A 95 -5.31 -0.08 13.84
CA LYS A 95 -5.50 0.49 12.49
C LYS A 95 -4.58 -0.11 11.40
N THR A 96 -4.06 -1.32 11.58
CA THR A 96 -3.19 -2.00 10.61
C THR A 96 -3.75 -3.34 10.16
N GLY A 97 -3.46 -3.74 8.93
CA GLY A 97 -3.88 -5.01 8.37
C GLY A 97 -3.10 -5.41 7.13
N VAL A 98 -3.42 -6.56 6.59
CA VAL A 98 -2.80 -7.06 5.36
C VAL A 98 -3.80 -7.72 4.43
N TYR A 99 -3.76 -7.34 3.16
CA TYR A 99 -4.40 -8.03 2.04
C TYR A 99 -3.38 -8.91 1.34
N CYS A 100 -3.77 -10.09 0.97
CA CYS A 100 -2.95 -11.00 0.17
C CYS A 100 -3.80 -12.08 -0.50
N GLU A 101 -3.20 -12.87 -1.40
CA GLU A 101 -3.82 -14.10 -1.85
C GLU A 101 -3.95 -15.10 -0.69
N PRO A 102 -5.00 -15.96 -0.67
CA PRO A 102 -5.33 -16.80 0.50
C PRO A 102 -4.18 -17.64 1.04
N GLU A 103 -3.33 -18.18 0.15
CA GLU A 103 -2.20 -19.03 0.52
C GLU A 103 -1.10 -18.28 1.28
N LEU A 104 -1.02 -16.96 1.11
CA LEU A 104 -0.02 -16.11 1.76
C LEU A 104 -0.46 -15.57 3.12
N LEU A 105 -1.75 -15.70 3.48
CA LEU A 105 -2.29 -15.03 4.67
C LEU A 105 -1.53 -15.40 5.94
N LYS A 106 -1.29 -16.68 6.17
CA LYS A 106 -0.60 -17.14 7.39
C LYS A 106 0.83 -16.60 7.46
N ALA A 107 1.55 -16.61 6.35
CA ALA A 107 2.92 -16.08 6.28
C ALA A 107 2.94 -14.57 6.48
N SER A 108 2.01 -13.85 5.83
CA SER A 108 1.88 -12.39 5.95
C SER A 108 1.55 -11.95 7.37
N MET A 109 0.60 -12.62 8.03
CA MET A 109 0.23 -12.32 9.41
C MET A 109 1.38 -12.55 10.39
N HIS A 110 2.23 -13.58 10.14
CA HIS A 110 3.41 -13.84 10.95
C HIS A 110 4.51 -12.81 10.70
N GLU A 111 4.80 -12.52 9.42
CA GLU A 111 5.90 -11.63 9.06
C GLU A 111 5.64 -10.18 9.53
N PHE A 112 4.38 -9.73 9.48
CA PHE A 112 4.01 -8.33 9.76
C PHE A 112 3.36 -8.12 11.13
N GLU A 113 3.46 -9.08 12.06
CA GLU A 113 2.79 -8.98 13.38
C GLU A 113 3.29 -7.81 14.23
N ASP A 114 4.51 -7.29 13.97
CA ASP A 114 5.08 -6.13 14.68
C ASP A 114 4.63 -4.77 14.11
N LEU A 115 3.88 -4.75 13.00
CA LEU A 115 3.42 -3.51 12.37
C LEU A 115 2.64 -2.58 13.31
N PRO A 116 1.75 -3.06 14.21
CA PRO A 116 1.10 -2.20 15.20
C PRO A 116 2.08 -1.52 16.16
N HIS A 117 3.20 -2.14 16.50
CA HIS A 117 4.26 -1.55 17.33
C HIS A 117 5.01 -0.48 16.56
N MET A 118 5.35 -0.73 15.30
CA MET A 118 5.96 0.28 14.41
C MET A 118 5.05 1.49 14.24
N MET A 119 3.74 1.29 14.10
CA MET A 119 2.76 2.38 14.03
C MET A 119 2.78 3.23 15.30
N ASN A 120 2.77 2.61 16.49
CA ASN A 120 2.86 3.33 17.77
C ASN A 120 4.17 4.11 17.89
N ALA A 121 5.30 3.52 17.49
CA ALA A 121 6.60 4.17 17.51
C ALA A 121 6.62 5.39 16.55
N ALA A 122 6.11 5.22 15.34
CA ALA A 122 6.03 6.29 14.34
C ALA A 122 5.13 7.44 14.81
N GLU A 123 3.95 7.15 15.36
CA GLU A 123 3.05 8.17 15.90
C GLU A 123 3.67 8.93 17.10
N LYS A 124 4.42 8.25 17.96
CA LYS A 124 5.15 8.86 19.07
C LYS A 124 6.24 9.82 18.59
N LEU A 125 6.94 9.47 17.50
CA LEU A 125 8.05 10.25 16.94
C LEU A 125 7.58 11.43 16.07
N TYR A 126 6.55 11.21 15.24
CA TYR A 126 6.20 12.10 14.12
C TYR A 126 4.79 12.67 14.19
N GLY A 127 3.99 12.27 15.18
CA GLY A 127 2.61 12.70 15.34
C GLY A 127 1.61 11.71 14.76
N GLU A 128 0.33 11.99 14.99
CA GLU A 128 -0.78 11.10 14.61
C GLU A 128 -0.78 10.72 13.14
N TYR A 129 -1.06 9.45 12.84
CA TYR A 129 -1.21 8.93 11.49
C TYR A 129 -2.46 9.52 10.83
N ALA A 130 -2.25 10.28 9.76
CA ALA A 130 -3.29 11.12 9.15
C ALA A 130 -4.25 10.37 8.22
N TRP A 131 -3.98 9.09 7.90
CA TRP A 131 -4.65 8.36 6.82
C TRP A 131 -5.68 7.34 7.30
N GLU A 132 -6.07 7.35 8.59
CA GLU A 132 -7.04 6.48 9.25
C GLU A 132 -6.60 5.01 9.38
N GLN A 133 -6.48 4.27 8.26
CA GLN A 133 -6.14 2.86 8.20
C GLN A 133 -4.83 2.68 7.42
N TYR A 134 -3.92 1.85 7.91
CA TYR A 134 -2.68 1.47 7.24
C TYR A 134 -2.71 -0.02 6.92
N ASP A 135 -3.00 -0.35 5.69
CA ASP A 135 -3.01 -1.74 5.24
C ASP A 135 -1.86 -2.01 4.27
N LEU A 136 -1.29 -3.20 4.36
CA LEU A 136 -0.35 -3.74 3.38
C LEU A 136 -1.10 -4.55 2.33
N LEU A 137 -0.61 -4.57 1.09
CA LEU A 137 -1.03 -5.51 0.07
C LEU A 137 0.18 -6.28 -0.46
N VAL A 138 0.22 -7.58 -0.18
CA VAL A 138 1.25 -8.46 -0.75
C VAL A 138 0.91 -8.73 -2.21
N LEU A 139 1.75 -8.21 -3.10
CA LEU A 139 1.60 -8.34 -4.54
C LEU A 139 2.23 -9.64 -5.07
N PRO A 140 1.92 -10.04 -6.31
CA PRO A 140 2.67 -11.09 -7.01
C PRO A 140 4.14 -10.73 -7.23
N TYR A 141 5.00 -11.75 -7.43
CA TYR A 141 6.45 -11.58 -7.64
C TYR A 141 6.86 -10.70 -8.83
N SER A 142 5.94 -10.40 -9.74
CA SER A 142 6.17 -9.47 -10.85
C SER A 142 6.26 -8.01 -10.42
N PHE A 143 5.89 -7.66 -9.18
CA PHE A 143 6.04 -6.32 -8.64
C PHE A 143 7.53 -5.99 -8.50
N PRO A 144 8.02 -4.90 -9.16
CA PRO A 144 9.46 -4.70 -9.34
C PRO A 144 10.16 -4.02 -8.17
N PHE A 145 9.41 -3.55 -7.16
CA PHE A 145 9.97 -2.82 -6.00
C PHE A 145 9.85 -3.65 -4.71
N GLY A 146 10.57 -3.23 -3.66
CA GLY A 146 10.39 -3.79 -2.31
C GLY A 146 9.04 -3.42 -1.73
N GLY A 147 8.68 -2.14 -1.82
CA GLY A 147 7.40 -1.60 -1.44
C GLY A 147 6.97 -0.43 -2.32
N MET A 148 5.79 0.11 -2.04
CA MET A 148 5.26 1.34 -2.61
C MET A 148 4.28 1.96 -1.62
N GLU A 149 4.52 3.20 -1.27
CA GLU A 149 3.95 3.94 -0.16
C GLU A 149 2.51 4.44 -0.36
N ASN A 150 1.68 3.79 -1.17
CA ASN A 150 0.32 4.26 -1.41
C ASN A 150 -0.46 4.42 -0.09
N PRO A 151 -1.02 5.60 0.23
CA PRO A 151 -1.76 5.81 1.46
C PRO A 151 -2.89 4.80 1.64
N ARG A 152 -3.05 4.25 2.84
CA ARG A 152 -4.07 3.25 3.20
C ARG A 152 -3.90 1.88 2.52
N LEU A 153 -2.95 1.73 1.57
CA LEU A 153 -2.70 0.48 0.85
C LEU A 153 -1.25 0.40 0.35
N THR A 154 -0.32 0.25 1.25
CA THR A 154 1.09 0.06 0.91
C THR A 154 1.29 -1.26 0.16
N PHE A 155 1.87 -1.20 -1.03
CA PHE A 155 2.23 -2.40 -1.78
C PHE A 155 3.54 -2.98 -1.26
N VAL A 156 3.61 -4.30 -1.15
CA VAL A 156 4.82 -4.99 -0.71
C VAL A 156 5.12 -6.20 -1.58
N ASN A 157 6.41 -6.43 -1.82
CA ASN A 157 6.87 -7.58 -2.59
C ASN A 157 6.78 -8.86 -1.72
N PRO A 158 6.32 -9.99 -2.26
CA PRO A 158 6.22 -11.24 -1.51
C PRO A 158 7.59 -11.80 -1.07
N THR A 159 8.71 -11.31 -1.60
CA THR A 159 10.06 -11.64 -1.12
C THR A 159 10.31 -11.18 0.32
N LEU A 160 9.49 -10.24 0.84
CA LEU A 160 9.55 -9.81 2.24
C LEU A 160 9.03 -10.87 3.21
N LEU A 161 8.28 -11.87 2.72
CA LEU A 161 7.80 -13.00 3.52
C LEU A 161 8.95 -14.02 3.75
N ALA A 162 10.04 -13.58 4.40
CA ALA A 162 11.22 -14.38 4.66
C ALA A 162 10.98 -15.46 5.74
N GLY A 163 9.99 -15.26 6.60
CA GLY A 163 9.61 -16.16 7.68
C GLY A 163 10.37 -15.94 8.99
N ASP A 164 11.31 -15.01 9.02
CA ASP A 164 12.13 -14.68 10.19
C ASP A 164 12.12 -13.18 10.55
N ARG A 165 11.30 -12.38 9.85
CA ARG A 165 11.16 -10.94 10.00
C ARG A 165 12.44 -10.13 9.74
N SER A 166 13.42 -10.71 9.08
CA SER A 166 14.69 -10.05 8.79
C SER A 166 14.57 -8.87 7.83
N LEU A 167 13.48 -8.77 7.07
CA LEU A 167 13.23 -7.74 6.05
C LEU A 167 12.17 -6.70 6.46
N VAL A 168 11.75 -6.68 7.73
CA VAL A 168 10.68 -5.77 8.20
C VAL A 168 11.10 -4.29 8.21
N SER A 169 12.37 -3.97 8.07
CA SER A 169 12.81 -2.58 7.90
C SER A 169 12.21 -1.93 6.65
N VAL A 170 11.95 -2.71 5.59
CA VAL A 170 11.22 -2.23 4.41
C VAL A 170 9.80 -1.78 4.79
N ILE A 171 9.14 -2.50 5.69
CA ILE A 171 7.81 -2.10 6.18
C ILE A 171 7.88 -0.81 6.99
N ALA A 172 8.92 -0.65 7.83
CA ALA A 172 9.15 0.60 8.57
C ALA A 172 9.43 1.77 7.61
N HIS A 173 10.15 1.52 6.50
CA HIS A 173 10.38 2.48 5.42
C HIS A 173 9.05 2.94 4.78
N GLU A 174 8.23 1.98 4.32
CA GLU A 174 6.95 2.31 3.71
C GLU A 174 5.97 3.00 4.68
N LEU A 175 6.00 2.62 5.96
CA LEU A 175 5.23 3.30 6.99
C LEU A 175 5.71 4.74 7.20
N ALA A 176 7.03 4.97 7.20
CA ALA A 176 7.64 6.29 7.37
C ALA A 176 7.22 7.26 6.26
N HIS A 177 6.99 6.76 5.04
CA HIS A 177 6.45 7.55 3.94
C HIS A 177 5.10 8.20 4.26
N SER A 178 4.34 7.69 5.21
CA SER A 178 3.08 8.31 5.64
C SER A 178 3.26 9.75 6.11
N TRP A 179 4.42 10.11 6.64
CA TRP A 179 4.81 11.47 7.02
C TRP A 179 5.72 12.14 6.00
N SER A 180 6.76 11.42 5.54
CA SER A 180 7.71 11.91 4.53
C SER A 180 7.38 11.32 3.15
N GLY A 181 6.92 12.13 2.24
CA GLY A 181 6.43 11.72 0.92
C GLY A 181 4.92 11.91 0.77
N ASN A 182 4.11 11.32 1.63
CA ASN A 182 2.65 11.36 1.51
C ASN A 182 2.05 12.62 2.14
N LEU A 183 2.38 12.93 3.39
CA LEU A 183 1.88 14.12 4.08
C LEU A 183 2.64 15.36 3.63
N VAL A 184 3.97 15.29 3.62
CA VAL A 184 4.87 16.32 3.11
C VAL A 184 5.54 15.77 1.85
N THR A 185 5.17 16.30 0.69
CA THR A 185 5.59 15.82 -0.62
C THR A 185 6.54 16.81 -1.30
N ASN A 186 7.56 16.33 -1.98
CA ASN A 186 8.42 17.13 -2.85
C ASN A 186 7.60 17.77 -3.97
N GLU A 187 7.91 19.01 -4.31
CA GLU A 187 7.18 19.77 -5.35
C GLU A 187 7.43 19.19 -6.75
N THR A 188 8.67 18.80 -7.03
CA THR A 188 9.08 18.24 -8.31
C THR A 188 9.85 16.94 -8.14
N TRP A 189 9.92 16.13 -9.19
CA TRP A 189 10.72 14.90 -9.18
C TRP A 189 12.23 15.12 -9.06
N ASN A 190 12.71 16.34 -9.33
CA ASN A 190 14.11 16.70 -9.11
C ASN A 190 14.48 16.72 -7.62
N ASP A 191 13.49 16.92 -6.76
CA ASP A 191 13.65 17.02 -5.31
C ASP A 191 13.27 15.72 -4.59
N PHE A 192 13.18 14.61 -5.30
CA PHE A 192 12.75 13.31 -4.77
C PHE A 192 13.64 12.78 -3.64
N TRP A 193 14.90 13.22 -3.60
CA TRP A 193 15.81 12.93 -2.49
C TRP A 193 15.30 13.44 -1.12
N LEU A 194 14.47 14.50 -1.11
CA LEU A 194 13.81 14.97 0.12
C LEU A 194 12.80 13.96 0.63
N ASN A 195 12.06 13.35 -0.29
CA ASN A 195 11.12 12.26 0.05
C ASN A 195 11.89 11.07 0.64
N GLU A 196 12.76 10.45 -0.13
CA GLU A 196 13.47 9.22 0.24
C GLU A 196 14.47 9.41 1.38
N GLY A 197 15.22 10.50 1.37
CA GLY A 197 16.26 10.74 2.37
C GLY A 197 15.72 10.92 3.78
N PHE A 198 14.61 11.64 3.94
CA PHE A 198 13.94 11.75 5.24
C PHE A 198 13.26 10.44 5.64
N THR A 199 12.70 9.72 4.68
CA THR A 199 12.07 8.42 4.93
C THR A 199 13.08 7.39 5.44
N VAL A 200 14.28 7.30 4.86
CA VAL A 200 15.36 6.43 5.37
C VAL A 200 15.76 6.81 6.80
N TYR A 201 15.82 8.11 7.12
CA TYR A 201 16.08 8.53 8.50
C TYR A 201 14.94 8.11 9.44
N PHE A 202 13.69 8.28 9.02
CA PHE A 202 12.51 7.92 9.82
C PHE A 202 12.40 6.40 10.02
N GLU A 203 12.65 5.61 8.97
CA GLU A 203 12.75 4.15 9.03
C GLU A 203 13.68 3.71 10.18
N ASN A 204 14.94 4.21 10.15
CA ASN A 204 15.92 3.85 11.16
C ASN A 204 15.46 4.23 12.58
N ARG A 205 14.82 5.40 12.73
CA ARG A 205 14.31 5.85 14.03
C ARG A 205 13.14 5.01 14.54
N ILE A 206 12.26 4.53 13.64
CA ILE A 206 11.16 3.61 13.99
C ILE A 206 11.73 2.26 14.44
N MET A 207 12.78 1.78 13.77
CA MET A 207 13.41 0.50 14.09
C MET A 207 14.24 0.52 15.40
N GLU A 208 14.59 1.70 15.92
CA GLU A 208 15.28 1.89 17.19
C GLU A 208 14.35 1.85 18.42
N GLU A 209 13.04 2.11 18.27
CA GLU A 209 12.03 2.12 19.34
C GLU A 209 11.47 0.73 19.63
#